data_ff8f0cee4000f50a95a498e2be428703
#
_entry.id   ff8f0cee4000f50a95a498e2be428703
#
_cell.length_a   1.000
_cell.length_b   1.000
_cell.length_c   1.000
_cell.angle_alpha   90.00
_cell.angle_beta   90.00
_cell.angle_gamma   90.00
#
_symmetry.space_group_name_H-M   'P 1'
#
loop_
_entity.id
_entity.type
_entity.pdbx_description
1 polymer ?
#
loop_
_entity_poly.entity_id
_entity_poly.type
_entity_poly.pdbx_seq_one_letter_code
_entity_poly.pdbx_strand_id
1 'polypeptide(L)'
;HLARPKNIMVMNPEMTSFNTLFEYNLEPEVYSFRLLDALIHAAERAGITAMPIHIKLDTGMHRLGFDPEKDMHALVRRLRSQTALIPRSVFSHFVGSDSDGFDEFSAEQYRRYLLGADALQAAFPHHILRHMCNSAGIEHFPERQMDMVRLGLGLYGINSRNNDLLSNVSTL
;
A
#
# COMPACT_ATOMS: atom_id res chain seq x y z
N HIS A 1 21.88 -10.94 -14.67
CA HIS A 1 21.97 -9.80 -13.77
C HIS A 1 20.61 -9.11 -13.71
N LEU A 2 19.79 -9.44 -12.71
CA LEU A 2 18.66 -8.60 -12.37
C LEU A 2 19.23 -7.25 -11.89
N ALA A 3 18.85 -6.17 -12.58
CA ALA A 3 19.13 -4.83 -12.10
C ALA A 3 18.60 -4.76 -10.65
N ARG A 4 19.40 -4.25 -9.72
CA ARG A 4 18.94 -4.09 -8.32
C ARG A 4 17.66 -3.25 -8.35
N PRO A 5 16.52 -3.77 -7.85
CA PRO A 5 15.32 -2.96 -7.77
C PRO A 5 15.63 -1.73 -6.93
N LYS A 6 15.26 -0.55 -7.41
CA LYS A 6 15.54 0.70 -6.69
C LYS A 6 14.70 0.83 -5.42
N ASN A 7 13.49 0.25 -5.43
CA ASN A 7 12.52 0.38 -4.35
C ASN A 7 11.88 -0.99 -4.09
N ILE A 8 11.95 -1.44 -2.85
CA ILE A 8 11.33 -2.69 -2.42
C ILE A 8 10.38 -2.36 -1.28
N MET A 9 9.08 -2.56 -1.52
CA MET A 9 8.06 -2.44 -0.49
C MET A 9 7.97 -3.74 0.31
N VAL A 10 8.07 -3.63 1.64
CA VAL A 10 7.94 -4.77 2.55
C VAL A 10 6.54 -4.76 3.16
N MET A 11 5.76 -5.78 2.82
CA MET A 11 4.41 -5.96 3.36
C MET A 11 4.47 -6.56 4.76
N ASN A 12 3.64 -6.06 5.68
CA ASN A 12 3.52 -6.54 7.07
C ASN A 12 4.88 -6.73 7.77
N PRO A 13 5.73 -5.68 7.87
CA PRO A 13 7.03 -5.80 8.49
C PRO A 13 6.92 -6.11 9.98
N GLU A 14 7.81 -6.94 10.48
CA GLU A 14 7.95 -7.20 11.92
C GLU A 14 8.75 -6.08 12.59
N MET A 15 8.36 -5.70 13.81
CA MET A 15 9.06 -4.64 14.56
C MET A 15 10.50 -5.03 14.93
N THR A 16 10.81 -6.31 14.99
CA THR A 16 12.16 -6.85 15.24
C THR A 16 13.08 -6.72 14.04
N SER A 17 12.54 -6.46 12.83
CA SER A 17 13.32 -6.39 11.59
C SER A 17 13.66 -4.95 11.13
N PHE A 18 13.42 -3.92 11.95
CA PHE A 18 13.65 -2.53 11.56
C PHE A 18 15.10 -2.25 11.15
N ASN A 19 16.08 -2.83 11.84
CA ASN A 19 17.47 -2.66 11.46
C ASN A 19 17.77 -3.18 10.05
N THR A 20 17.13 -4.30 9.65
CA THR A 20 17.24 -4.85 8.29
C THR A 20 16.60 -3.91 7.27
N LEU A 21 15.43 -3.31 7.59
CA LEU A 21 14.81 -2.31 6.72
C LEU A 21 15.76 -1.13 6.49
N PHE A 22 16.43 -0.66 7.52
CA PHE A 22 17.35 0.47 7.45
C PHE A 22 18.61 0.12 6.65
N GLU A 23 19.23 -1.02 6.96
CA GLU A 23 20.46 -1.49 6.31
C GLU A 23 20.31 -1.66 4.80
N TYR A 24 19.15 -2.21 4.36
CA TYR A 24 18.90 -2.51 2.96
C TYR A 24 18.04 -1.46 2.23
N ASN A 25 17.73 -0.33 2.89
CA ASN A 25 16.85 0.72 2.35
C ASN A 25 15.51 0.17 1.84
N LEU A 26 14.89 -0.71 2.62
CA LEU A 26 13.59 -1.28 2.31
C LEU A 26 12.47 -0.33 2.78
N GLU A 27 11.36 -0.31 2.04
CA GLU A 27 10.26 0.62 2.26
C GLU A 27 9.08 -0.11 2.93
N PRO A 28 8.85 0.04 4.25
CA PRO A 28 7.84 -0.73 4.94
C PRO A 28 6.41 -0.22 4.69
N GLU A 29 5.48 -1.17 4.62
CA GLU A 29 4.06 -0.93 4.85
C GLU A 29 3.83 -0.48 6.28
N VAL A 30 2.98 0.55 6.46
CA VAL A 30 2.54 1.03 7.79
C VAL A 30 1.03 1.01 7.84
N TYR A 31 0.48 0.22 8.77
CA TYR A 31 -0.94 -0.10 8.85
C TYR A 31 -1.58 0.13 10.23
N SER A 32 -0.82 0.58 11.21
CA SER A 32 -1.32 0.85 12.56
C SER A 32 -0.49 1.91 13.27
N PHE A 33 -1.08 2.59 14.23
CA PHE A 33 -0.37 3.57 15.05
C PHE A 33 0.76 2.93 15.86
N ARG A 34 0.57 1.72 16.37
CA ARG A 34 1.61 0.99 17.10
C ARG A 34 2.85 0.77 16.23
N LEU A 35 2.66 0.33 14.98
CA LEU A 35 3.78 0.13 14.04
C LEU A 35 4.42 1.46 13.67
N LEU A 36 3.60 2.48 13.38
CA LEU A 36 4.07 3.82 13.03
C LEU A 36 4.96 4.42 14.13
N ASP A 37 4.46 4.44 15.36
CA ASP A 37 5.16 5.03 16.50
C ASP A 37 6.47 4.27 16.79
N ALA A 38 6.45 2.92 16.73
CA ALA A 38 7.65 2.11 16.90
C ALA A 38 8.70 2.36 15.80
N LEU A 39 8.26 2.50 14.54
CA LEU A 39 9.15 2.76 13.41
C LEU A 39 9.74 4.18 13.49
N ILE A 40 8.95 5.19 13.86
CA ILE A 40 9.45 6.57 14.10
C ILE A 40 10.58 6.53 15.14
N HIS A 41 10.30 5.95 16.31
CA HIS A 41 11.32 5.89 17.38
C HIS A 41 12.59 5.12 16.97
N ALA A 42 12.44 4.05 16.21
CA ALA A 42 13.60 3.29 15.74
C ALA A 42 14.41 4.08 14.71
N ALA A 43 13.76 4.73 13.76
CA ALA A 43 14.39 5.54 12.73
C ALA A 43 15.11 6.78 13.33
N GLU A 44 14.47 7.47 14.27
CA GLU A 44 15.07 8.61 15.00
C GLU A 44 16.33 8.20 15.75
N ARG A 45 16.29 7.06 16.47
CA ARG A 45 17.48 6.54 17.18
C ARG A 45 18.60 6.13 16.23
N ALA A 46 18.28 5.71 15.03
CA ALA A 46 19.24 5.39 13.97
C ALA A 46 19.73 6.62 13.18
N GLY A 47 19.23 7.83 13.49
CA GLY A 47 19.55 9.06 12.76
C GLY A 47 19.02 9.11 11.34
N ILE A 48 17.97 8.34 11.05
CA ILE A 48 17.36 8.26 9.72
C ILE A 48 16.41 9.42 9.51
N THR A 49 16.44 9.99 8.31
CA THR A 49 15.53 11.06 7.89
C THR A 49 14.90 10.72 6.54
N ALA A 50 13.63 11.10 6.38
CA ALA A 50 12.86 10.96 5.16
C ALA A 50 12.83 9.53 4.57
N MET A 51 12.82 8.50 5.45
CA MET A 51 12.65 7.12 5.02
C MET A 51 11.27 6.93 4.38
N PRO A 52 11.20 6.43 3.14
CA PRO A 52 9.92 6.21 2.48
C PRO A 52 9.11 5.09 3.15
N ILE A 53 7.81 5.35 3.35
CA ILE A 53 6.85 4.38 3.88
C ILE A 53 5.60 4.33 3.01
N HIS A 54 4.86 3.21 3.10
CA HIS A 54 3.63 2.98 2.35
C HIS A 54 2.46 2.86 3.32
N ILE A 55 1.54 3.82 3.26
CA ILE A 55 0.39 3.87 4.17
C ILE A 55 -0.71 2.95 3.67
N LYS A 56 -1.12 2.00 4.49
CA LYS A 56 -2.25 1.12 4.18
C LYS A 56 -3.53 1.60 4.83
N LEU A 57 -4.59 1.67 4.02
CA LEU A 57 -5.96 1.96 4.46
C LEU A 57 -6.80 0.69 4.50
N ASP A 58 -7.58 0.53 5.56
CA ASP A 58 -8.62 -0.49 5.62
C ASP A 58 -9.94 0.08 5.11
N THR A 59 -10.29 -0.32 3.90
CA THR A 59 -11.51 0.13 3.23
C THR A 59 -12.66 -0.88 3.33
N GLY A 60 -12.51 -1.94 4.13
CA GLY A 60 -13.55 -2.94 4.34
C GLY A 60 -13.05 -4.40 4.32
N MET A 61 -11.75 -4.62 4.16
CA MET A 61 -11.15 -5.97 4.25
C MET A 61 -11.01 -6.44 5.70
N HIS A 62 -10.91 -5.50 6.65
CA HIS A 62 -10.77 -5.74 8.09
C HIS A 62 -9.60 -6.66 8.46
N ARG A 63 -8.46 -6.49 7.76
CA ARG A 63 -7.25 -7.24 8.05
C ARG A 63 -6.16 -6.35 8.64
N LEU A 64 -5.69 -5.37 7.89
CA LEU A 64 -4.68 -4.39 8.28
C LEU A 64 -4.98 -3.05 7.59
N GLY A 65 -4.71 -1.94 8.26
CA GLY A 65 -4.86 -0.59 7.69
C GLY A 65 -5.49 0.40 8.64
N PHE A 66 -5.27 1.69 8.38
CA PHE A 66 -5.95 2.78 9.07
C PHE A 66 -7.36 2.94 8.51
N ASP A 67 -8.31 3.25 9.38
CA ASP A 67 -9.67 3.60 8.97
C ASP A 67 -9.67 4.97 8.29
N PRO A 68 -10.07 5.07 6.99
CA PRO A 68 -10.02 6.32 6.24
C PRO A 68 -10.97 7.40 6.76
N GLU A 69 -11.96 7.05 7.56
CA GLU A 69 -12.92 7.98 8.14
C GLU A 69 -12.53 8.45 9.55
N LYS A 70 -11.86 7.59 10.33
CA LYS A 70 -11.58 7.86 11.74
C LYS A 70 -10.13 8.23 12.03
N ASP A 71 -9.18 7.63 11.31
CA ASP A 71 -7.77 7.66 11.70
C ASP A 71 -6.97 8.78 11.01
N MET A 72 -7.44 9.32 9.88
CA MET A 72 -6.65 10.20 9.01
C MET A 72 -6.13 11.44 9.71
N HIS A 73 -6.94 12.09 10.56
CA HIS A 73 -6.50 13.28 11.30
C HIS A 73 -5.33 12.96 12.24
N ALA A 74 -5.42 11.86 12.98
CA ALA A 74 -4.37 11.43 13.91
C ALA A 74 -3.12 10.96 13.17
N LEU A 75 -3.29 10.25 12.05
CA LEU A 75 -2.20 9.78 11.18
C LEU A 75 -1.41 10.95 10.59
N VAL A 76 -2.10 11.90 9.96
CA VAL A 76 -1.48 13.10 9.37
C VAL A 76 -0.72 13.89 10.44
N ARG A 77 -1.32 14.10 11.61
CA ARG A 77 -0.66 14.81 12.72
C ARG A 77 0.65 14.14 13.11
N ARG A 78 0.66 12.79 13.28
CA ARG A 78 1.90 12.04 13.62
C ARG A 78 2.94 12.13 12.52
N LEU A 79 2.55 11.95 11.27
CA LEU A 79 3.49 12.03 10.14
C LEU A 79 4.11 13.42 9.99
N ARG A 80 3.35 14.49 10.28
CA ARG A 80 3.85 15.87 10.20
C ARG A 80 4.68 16.32 11.41
N SER A 81 4.60 15.62 12.53
CA SER A 81 5.33 15.98 13.76
C SER A 81 6.76 15.42 13.83
N GLN A 82 7.22 14.73 12.79
CA GLN A 82 8.52 14.08 12.73
C GLN A 82 9.16 14.23 11.34
N THR A 83 10.44 13.94 11.21
CA THR A 83 11.19 14.02 9.95
C THR A 83 11.83 12.69 9.53
N ALA A 84 11.69 11.65 10.36
CA ALA A 84 12.30 10.34 10.10
C ALA A 84 11.63 9.59 8.94
N LEU A 85 10.30 9.71 8.80
CA LEU A 85 9.50 8.99 7.82
C LEU A 85 8.79 9.93 6.86
N ILE A 86 8.65 9.52 5.59
CA ILE A 86 7.90 10.24 4.57
C ILE A 86 6.92 9.32 3.85
N PRO A 87 5.62 9.65 3.74
CA PRO A 87 4.67 8.83 3.00
C PRO A 87 4.96 8.89 1.50
N ARG A 88 5.39 7.77 0.92
CA ARG A 88 5.63 7.60 -0.53
C ARG A 88 4.39 7.19 -1.28
N SER A 89 3.61 6.29 -0.70
CA SER A 89 2.35 5.85 -1.28
C SER A 89 1.27 5.64 -0.24
N VAL A 90 0.03 5.65 -0.71
CA VAL A 90 -1.14 5.23 0.03
C VAL A 90 -1.86 4.14 -0.77
N PHE A 91 -2.32 3.10 -0.10
CA PHE A 91 -2.96 1.98 -0.77
C PHE A 91 -3.99 1.27 0.08
N SER A 92 -4.82 0.50 -0.62
CA SER A 92 -5.73 -0.47 -0.03
C SER A 92 -5.75 -1.76 -0.86
N HIS A 93 -6.73 -2.64 -0.64
CA HIS A 93 -6.85 -3.90 -1.34
C HIS A 93 -8.31 -4.24 -1.63
N PHE A 94 -8.62 -4.49 -2.89
CA PHE A 94 -9.95 -5.00 -3.27
C PHE A 94 -10.15 -6.41 -2.76
N VAL A 95 -11.27 -6.65 -2.11
CA VAL A 95 -11.63 -7.96 -1.55
C VAL A 95 -12.25 -8.87 -2.60
N GLY A 96 -13.17 -8.34 -3.40
CA GLY A 96 -13.99 -9.10 -4.33
C GLY A 96 -13.82 -8.69 -5.79
N SER A 97 -12.63 -8.22 -6.20
CA SER A 97 -12.36 -7.80 -7.58
C SER A 97 -12.36 -8.96 -8.60
N ASP A 98 -12.39 -10.18 -8.13
CA ASP A 98 -12.47 -11.43 -8.93
C ASP A 98 -13.89 -11.89 -9.20
N SER A 99 -14.91 -11.20 -8.69
CA SER A 99 -16.31 -11.58 -8.80
C SER A 99 -17.24 -10.38 -9.00
N ASP A 100 -18.10 -10.44 -10.00
CA ASP A 100 -19.10 -9.39 -10.31
C ASP A 100 -20.10 -9.17 -9.17
N GLY A 101 -20.35 -10.20 -8.35
CA GLY A 101 -21.22 -10.09 -7.18
C GLY A 101 -20.75 -9.12 -6.10
N PHE A 102 -19.51 -8.60 -6.19
CA PHE A 102 -18.91 -7.66 -5.24
C PHE A 102 -18.71 -6.27 -5.82
N ASP A 103 -19.29 -5.93 -6.95
CA ASP A 103 -19.07 -4.64 -7.62
C ASP A 103 -19.49 -3.45 -6.75
N GLU A 104 -20.65 -3.51 -6.09
CA GLU A 104 -21.11 -2.47 -5.17
C GLU A 104 -20.18 -2.32 -3.97
N PHE A 105 -19.73 -3.44 -3.40
CA PHE A 105 -18.78 -3.42 -2.29
C PHE A 105 -17.42 -2.86 -2.74
N SER A 106 -16.95 -3.24 -3.91
CA SER A 106 -15.70 -2.71 -4.49
C SER A 106 -15.80 -1.20 -4.80
N ALA A 107 -16.97 -0.73 -5.22
CA ALA A 107 -17.22 0.70 -5.42
C ALA A 107 -17.17 1.47 -4.08
N GLU A 108 -17.75 0.93 -3.01
CA GLU A 108 -17.69 1.53 -1.68
C GLU A 108 -16.27 1.48 -1.11
N GLN A 109 -15.53 0.37 -1.30
CA GLN A 109 -14.11 0.31 -0.93
C GLN A 109 -13.30 1.42 -1.62
N TYR A 110 -13.56 1.65 -2.91
CA TYR A 110 -12.87 2.69 -3.68
C TYR A 110 -13.23 4.09 -3.21
N ARG A 111 -14.51 4.35 -2.92
CA ARG A 111 -14.96 5.63 -2.34
C ARG A 111 -14.25 5.94 -1.01
N ARG A 112 -14.23 4.97 -0.10
CA ARG A 112 -13.53 5.10 1.19
C ARG A 112 -12.04 5.28 1.02
N TYR A 113 -11.45 4.59 0.07
CA TYR A 113 -10.04 4.74 -0.27
C TYR A 113 -9.71 6.18 -0.70
N LEU A 114 -10.49 6.74 -1.63
CA LEU A 114 -10.28 8.12 -2.10
C LEU A 114 -10.37 9.13 -0.96
N LEU A 115 -11.33 8.97 -0.05
CA LEU A 115 -11.46 9.84 1.12
C LEU A 115 -10.15 9.90 1.94
N GLY A 116 -9.57 8.76 2.27
CA GLY A 116 -8.33 8.70 3.03
C GLY A 116 -7.11 9.15 2.23
N ALA A 117 -7.03 8.77 0.94
CA ALA A 117 -5.92 9.16 0.06
C ALA A 117 -5.89 10.67 -0.19
N ASP A 118 -7.05 11.30 -0.40
CA ASP A 118 -7.16 12.75 -0.59
C ASP A 118 -6.79 13.51 0.69
N ALA A 119 -7.23 13.03 1.85
CA ALA A 119 -6.87 13.64 3.13
C ALA A 119 -5.35 13.56 3.38
N LEU A 120 -4.71 12.44 3.01
CA LEU A 120 -3.26 12.30 3.13
C LEU A 120 -2.54 13.21 2.14
N GLN A 121 -2.95 13.22 0.86
CA GLN A 121 -2.32 14.06 -0.18
C GLN A 121 -2.43 15.56 0.15
N ALA A 122 -3.55 16.00 0.68
CA ALA A 122 -3.75 17.42 1.07
C ALA A 122 -2.79 17.89 2.18
N ALA A 123 -2.25 16.95 2.97
CA ALA A 123 -1.35 17.23 4.08
C ALA A 123 0.12 17.36 3.70
N PHE A 124 0.51 16.92 2.49
CA PHE A 124 1.90 16.87 2.04
C PHE A 124 2.06 17.51 0.66
N PRO A 125 3.17 18.27 0.43
CA PRO A 125 3.39 18.99 -0.83
C PRO A 125 3.88 18.09 -1.97
N HIS A 126 4.45 16.93 -1.67
CA HIS A 126 4.92 15.98 -2.66
C HIS A 126 3.81 15.04 -3.11
N HIS A 127 3.92 14.50 -4.30
CA HIS A 127 2.97 13.50 -4.80
C HIS A 127 3.11 12.19 -4.03
N ILE A 128 1.98 11.71 -3.50
CA ILE A 128 1.86 10.42 -2.83
C ILE A 128 1.23 9.43 -3.81
N LEU A 129 1.99 8.42 -4.21
CA LEU A 129 1.52 7.42 -5.16
C LEU A 129 0.28 6.68 -4.65
N ARG A 130 -0.69 6.47 -5.52
CA ARG A 130 -1.97 5.82 -5.20
C ARG A 130 -2.07 4.46 -5.86
N HIS A 131 -2.43 3.44 -5.10
CA HIS A 131 -2.66 2.11 -5.69
C HIS A 131 -3.64 1.26 -4.88
N MET A 132 -4.50 0.53 -5.58
CA MET A 132 -5.47 -0.35 -4.95
C MET A 132 -5.63 -1.68 -5.69
N CYS A 133 -5.51 -1.69 -7.02
CA CYS A 133 -5.71 -2.88 -7.85
C CYS A 133 -4.70 -3.99 -7.54
N ASN A 134 -5.22 -5.17 -7.25
CA ASN A 134 -4.55 -6.47 -7.31
C ASN A 134 -4.68 -7.05 -8.73
N SER A 135 -4.25 -8.29 -9.00
CA SER A 135 -4.31 -8.90 -10.34
C SER A 135 -5.71 -8.87 -10.93
N ALA A 136 -6.74 -9.24 -10.17
CA ALA A 136 -8.13 -9.20 -10.64
C ALA A 136 -8.63 -7.75 -10.86
N GLY A 137 -8.26 -6.84 -9.96
CA GLY A 137 -8.64 -5.43 -10.09
C GLY A 137 -8.01 -4.73 -11.29
N ILE A 138 -6.85 -5.18 -11.78
CA ILE A 138 -6.24 -4.66 -13.01
C ILE A 138 -7.15 -4.91 -14.21
N GLU A 139 -7.78 -6.06 -14.27
CA GLU A 139 -8.66 -6.44 -15.36
C GLU A 139 -10.08 -5.89 -15.18
N HIS A 140 -10.60 -5.96 -13.96
CA HIS A 140 -11.98 -5.62 -13.66
C HIS A 140 -12.25 -4.11 -13.62
N PHE A 141 -11.27 -3.34 -13.12
CA PHE A 141 -11.40 -1.90 -12.89
C PHE A 141 -10.26 -1.11 -13.56
N PRO A 142 -10.14 -1.13 -14.90
CA PRO A 142 -9.05 -0.45 -15.60
C PRO A 142 -9.00 1.05 -15.29
N GLU A 143 -10.15 1.67 -15.01
CA GLU A 143 -10.26 3.09 -14.64
C GLU A 143 -9.77 3.41 -13.19
N ARG A 144 -9.50 2.38 -12.37
CA ARG A 144 -9.05 2.51 -10.97
C ARG A 144 -7.60 2.12 -10.75
N GLN A 145 -6.79 2.01 -11.80
CA GLN A 145 -5.38 1.62 -11.71
C GLN A 145 -4.50 2.69 -11.08
N MET A 146 -4.88 3.97 -11.21
CA MET A 146 -4.20 5.13 -10.64
C MET A 146 -2.70 5.20 -11.01
N ASP A 147 -1.80 5.42 -10.04
CA ASP A 147 -0.36 5.56 -10.29
C ASP A 147 0.36 4.22 -10.41
N MET A 148 -0.16 3.18 -9.76
CA MET A 148 0.50 1.87 -9.68
C MET A 148 -0.52 0.75 -9.45
N VAL A 149 -0.19 -0.44 -9.91
CA VAL A 149 -0.93 -1.68 -9.64
C VAL A 149 -0.02 -2.72 -8.97
N ARG A 150 -0.62 -3.72 -8.32
CA ARG A 150 0.13 -4.81 -7.70
C ARG A 150 -0.19 -6.13 -8.38
N LEU A 151 0.71 -6.55 -9.26
CA LEU A 151 0.60 -7.81 -9.96
C LEU A 151 1.05 -8.95 -9.04
N GLY A 152 0.11 -9.82 -8.66
CA GLY A 152 0.35 -11.01 -7.84
C GLY A 152 0.13 -12.28 -8.65
N LEU A 153 -1.04 -12.91 -8.54
CA LEU A 153 -1.38 -14.15 -9.25
C LEU A 153 -1.21 -14.03 -10.76
N GLY A 154 -1.49 -12.86 -11.34
CA GLY A 154 -1.30 -12.60 -12.76
C GLY A 154 0.15 -12.76 -13.24
N LEU A 155 1.16 -12.60 -12.36
CA LEU A 155 2.56 -12.84 -12.69
C LEU A 155 2.85 -14.30 -13.01
N TYR A 156 2.04 -15.21 -12.45
CA TYR A 156 2.14 -16.65 -12.68
C TYR A 156 1.23 -17.15 -13.83
N GLY A 157 0.66 -16.23 -14.60
CA GLY A 157 -0.27 -16.58 -15.68
C GLY A 157 -1.68 -16.95 -15.20
N ILE A 158 -1.99 -16.74 -13.91
CA ILE A 158 -3.30 -17.07 -13.33
C ILE A 158 -4.19 -15.85 -13.43
N ASN A 159 -5.27 -15.97 -14.20
CA ASN A 159 -6.37 -15.03 -14.24
C ASN A 159 -7.50 -15.51 -13.33
N SER A 160 -7.93 -14.69 -12.38
CA SER A 160 -9.00 -15.03 -11.45
C SER A 160 -10.40 -14.99 -12.08
N ARG A 161 -10.56 -14.37 -13.26
CA ARG A 161 -11.85 -14.26 -13.95
C ARG A 161 -11.92 -15.12 -15.22
N ASN A 162 -10.87 -15.11 -16.03
CA ASN A 162 -10.80 -15.85 -17.28
C ASN A 162 -9.35 -16.18 -17.64
N ASN A 163 -8.92 -17.41 -17.38
CA ASN A 163 -7.57 -17.88 -17.65
C ASN A 163 -7.15 -17.82 -19.13
N ASP A 164 -8.10 -17.67 -20.06
CA ASP A 164 -7.80 -17.58 -21.48
C ASP A 164 -7.13 -16.27 -21.90
N LEU A 165 -7.15 -15.25 -21.02
CA LEU A 165 -6.61 -13.92 -21.31
C LEU A 165 -5.12 -13.76 -20.98
N LEU A 166 -4.53 -14.67 -20.22
CA LEU A 166 -3.13 -14.58 -19.79
C LEU A 166 -2.27 -15.59 -20.52
N SER A 167 -1.16 -15.11 -21.06
CA SER A 167 -0.10 -15.99 -21.57
C SER A 167 0.62 -16.65 -20.39
N ASN A 168 0.87 -17.94 -20.49
CA ASN A 168 1.68 -18.65 -19.50
C ASN A 168 3.14 -18.18 -19.60
N VAL A 169 3.62 -17.46 -18.60
CA VAL A 169 4.97 -16.85 -18.59
C VAL A 169 5.95 -17.59 -17.66
N SER A 170 5.46 -18.59 -16.92
CA SER A 170 6.29 -19.44 -16.07
C SER A 170 6.05 -20.91 -16.36
N THR A 171 7.12 -21.65 -16.54
CA THR A 171 7.13 -23.13 -16.52
C THR A 171 7.82 -23.59 -15.25
N LEU A 172 7.13 -24.46 -14.50
CA LEU A 172 7.70 -25.19 -13.39
C LEU A 172 8.40 -26.44 -13.91
#